data_cce72ae7b14d7f937a4cb4fd15c59ed3
#
_entry.id   cce72ae7b14d7f937a4cb4fd15c59ed3
#
_cell.length_a   1.000
_cell.length_b   1.000
_cell.length_c   1.000
_cell.angle_alpha   90.00
_cell.angle_beta   90.00
_cell.angle_gamma   90.00
#
_symmetry.space_group_name_H-M   'P 1'
#
loop_
_entity.id
_entity.type
_entity.pdbx_description
1 polymer ?
#
loop_
_entity_poly.entity_id
_entity_poly.type
_entity_poly.pdbx_seq_one_letter_code
_entity_poly.pdbx_strand_id
1 'polypeptide(L)'
;MTVFLVQSLSSGCKDTSSSFGKCRVTGKALSFSVALGCSTIADMLRSALLCAVLGLLRAQPFPCPPACKCAFRDVAQCSGGDVARIAALGLPTNLTLILLSRMSRGALRNDSFSGMTVLQRLMLSDSHISAIAPGTFDDLIKLKTLRLSRNKITHLPGALLDKMVLLEQLFLDRNELKGIDQNMFQKLVNLQELFLNQNQLAFLPLSLFTTLGNLKLLDLSGNNLTHLPKGLLGAQAKLEKLLLHSNQLVSLDSGLLNSLRALIELQLDRNHIRFIAPGAFDRLQNLSYLTLSRNHLEFLPSALFLHSHNLTLLTLFENPLEELPEVLFGEMAGLQELWLNGTRLRTLPAAAFRNLSRLRVLGVTLSPLLSALPEGAFRGLGELRVLALRSNSLASLPDGLLRGLLRLRKVSLRHNRLRALPRALFRNLSSLEEVQLDHNQLESLAGDVFEALPRLTEVLLGHNPWRCDCGLGPFLEWLRQHPGLVSRVEPPRCRGPGQRAGRPLLALGEGDLGCPSTRGPPPYSPADSSSAAPTQPALPAASTHPAWVPRSSEPWARAQPLAQGEHQDHSLFWALYFLLLVTQAIITGIIVFAMIKLGGLFRKLIRDRALEY
;
A
#
# COMPACT_ATOMS: atom_id res chain seq x y z
N MET A 1 22.82 -1.56 41.78
CA MET A 1 23.98 -0.88 41.18
C MET A 1 24.11 0.59 41.59
N THR A 2 23.05 1.23 42.07
CA THR A 2 23.04 2.63 42.53
C THR A 2 23.59 2.83 43.96
N VAL A 3 23.58 1.83 44.82
CA VAL A 3 24.04 1.92 46.21
C VAL A 3 25.55 1.74 46.32
N PHE A 4 26.22 1.03 45.39
CA PHE A 4 27.70 0.85 45.37
C PHE A 4 28.46 2.09 44.87
N LEU A 5 27.82 2.97 44.11
CA LEU A 5 28.42 4.20 43.56
C LEU A 5 28.49 5.32 44.60
N VAL A 6 27.58 5.30 45.59
CA VAL A 6 27.53 6.33 46.64
C VAL A 6 28.61 6.10 47.72
N GLN A 7 28.98 4.86 47.98
CA GLN A 7 30.04 4.55 48.96
C GLN A 7 31.47 4.78 48.43
N SER A 8 31.66 4.74 47.10
CA SER A 8 32.98 5.01 46.48
C SER A 8 33.30 6.49 46.33
N LEU A 9 32.27 7.37 46.43
CA LEU A 9 32.41 8.83 46.28
C LEU A 9 32.56 9.57 47.62
N SER A 10 32.35 8.90 48.77
CA SER A 10 32.47 9.51 50.10
C SER A 10 33.91 9.53 50.67
N SER A 11 34.87 8.84 50.01
CA SER A 11 36.27 8.78 50.50
C SER A 11 37.21 9.82 49.88
N GLY A 12 36.72 10.77 49.11
CA GLY A 12 37.52 11.76 48.37
C GLY A 12 37.41 13.23 48.84
N CYS A 13 36.61 13.54 49.83
CA CYS A 13 36.52 14.90 50.38
C CYS A 13 37.28 14.94 51.72
N LYS A 14 38.48 15.46 51.72
CA LYS A 14 39.16 15.90 52.95
C LYS A 14 38.81 17.37 53.21
N ASP A 15 38.28 17.60 54.38
CA ASP A 15 38.00 18.93 54.92
C ASP A 15 39.25 19.80 54.92
N THR A 16 39.21 20.90 54.19
CA THR A 16 40.01 22.08 54.46
C THR A 16 39.02 23.24 54.61
N SER A 17 39.18 23.93 55.69
CA SER A 17 38.34 25.05 56.16
C SER A 17 38.36 26.26 55.23
N SER A 18 37.73 26.15 54.11
CA SER A 18 37.31 27.26 53.24
C SER A 18 36.22 26.76 52.30
N SER A 19 35.18 27.58 52.15
CA SER A 19 33.88 27.31 51.49
C SER A 19 33.94 27.01 49.98
N PHE A 20 34.96 26.35 49.48
CA PHE A 20 35.08 25.96 48.10
C PHE A 20 35.66 24.52 47.96
N GLY A 21 34.83 23.57 47.61
CA GLY A 21 35.22 22.20 47.26
C GLY A 21 35.83 22.16 45.85
N LYS A 22 37.11 21.69 45.74
CA LYS A 22 37.75 21.46 44.45
C LYS A 22 37.67 19.97 44.08
N CYS A 23 36.96 19.63 43.01
CA CYS A 23 37.05 18.30 42.40
C CYS A 23 38.21 18.24 41.40
N ARG A 24 39.15 17.30 41.62
CA ARG A 24 40.28 17.06 40.73
C ARG A 24 40.08 15.74 39.97
N VAL A 25 39.94 15.81 38.67
CA VAL A 25 39.95 14.62 37.82
C VAL A 25 41.31 14.54 37.14
N THR A 26 42.07 13.54 37.47
CA THR A 26 43.39 13.28 36.82
C THR A 26 43.27 12.24 35.71
N GLY A 27 43.36 12.69 34.48
CA GLY A 27 43.59 11.84 33.29
C GLY A 27 44.68 12.49 32.45
N LYS A 28 45.56 11.67 31.83
CA LYS A 28 46.68 12.13 31.02
C LYS A 28 46.20 13.04 29.87
N ALA A 29 46.48 14.31 30.00
CA ALA A 29 46.29 15.48 29.14
C ALA A 29 45.13 16.41 29.54
N LEU A 30 45.51 17.58 30.08
CA LEU A 30 44.71 18.75 30.47
C LEU A 30 43.92 18.64 31.80
N SER A 31 44.47 19.29 32.80
CA SER A 31 43.76 19.55 34.07
C SER A 31 42.94 20.85 33.97
N PHE A 32 41.63 20.77 34.06
CA PHE A 32 40.77 21.95 34.28
C PHE A 32 40.22 21.92 35.70
N SER A 33 40.43 23.00 36.46
CA SER A 33 39.82 23.19 37.76
C SER A 33 38.59 24.08 37.62
N VAL A 34 37.40 23.56 37.93
CA VAL A 34 36.16 24.32 37.99
C VAL A 34 35.83 24.49 39.47
N ALA A 35 35.82 25.74 39.97
CA ALA A 35 35.36 26.07 41.30
C ALA A 35 33.84 26.27 41.28
N LEU A 36 33.10 25.37 41.93
CA LEU A 36 31.67 25.45 42.10
C LEU A 36 31.38 25.64 43.61
N GLY A 37 30.76 26.76 43.99
CA GLY A 37 30.28 26.99 45.33
C GLY A 37 29.08 26.07 45.65
N CYS A 38 29.22 25.17 46.62
CA CYS A 38 28.14 24.29 47.06
C CYS A 38 27.49 24.88 48.33
N SER A 39 26.25 25.34 48.23
CA SER A 39 25.50 25.87 49.38
C SER A 39 24.39 24.94 49.91
N THR A 40 24.02 23.90 49.17
CA THR A 40 23.01 22.92 49.62
C THR A 40 23.32 21.49 49.10
N ILE A 41 22.74 20.47 49.77
CA ILE A 41 22.85 19.04 49.36
C ILE A 41 22.30 18.84 47.92
N ALA A 42 21.31 19.65 47.52
CA ALA A 42 20.75 19.62 46.17
C ALA A 42 21.74 20.09 45.12
N ASP A 43 22.58 21.08 45.41
CA ASP A 43 23.62 21.59 44.51
C ASP A 43 24.82 20.61 44.42
N MET A 44 25.13 19.90 45.49
CA MET A 44 26.12 18.81 45.47
C MET A 44 25.65 17.65 44.58
N LEU A 45 24.38 17.25 44.66
CA LEU A 45 23.79 16.21 43.81
C LEU A 45 23.73 16.63 42.35
N ARG A 46 23.35 17.88 42.05
CA ARG A 46 23.37 18.44 40.69
C ARG A 46 24.78 18.50 40.12
N SER A 47 25.75 18.94 40.91
CA SER A 47 27.16 18.99 40.49
C SER A 47 27.75 17.60 40.29
N ALA A 48 27.44 16.62 41.14
CA ALA A 48 27.83 15.23 40.98
C ALA A 48 27.17 14.58 39.75
N LEU A 49 25.90 14.87 39.50
CA LEU A 49 25.19 14.41 38.31
C LEU A 49 25.79 15.04 37.04
N LEU A 50 26.08 16.36 37.08
CA LEU A 50 26.71 17.05 35.94
C LEU A 50 28.13 16.53 35.67
N CYS A 51 28.94 16.27 36.71
CA CYS A 51 30.25 15.63 36.54
C CYS A 51 30.16 14.18 36.03
N ALA A 52 29.16 13.43 36.51
CA ALA A 52 28.91 12.08 35.99
C ALA A 52 28.46 12.08 34.52
N VAL A 53 27.56 13.01 34.16
CA VAL A 53 27.09 13.19 32.78
C VAL A 53 28.22 13.70 31.87
N LEU A 54 29.01 14.69 32.30
CA LEU A 54 30.18 15.20 31.57
C LEU A 54 31.31 14.15 31.48
N GLY A 55 31.48 13.31 32.49
CA GLY A 55 32.38 12.16 32.47
C GLY A 55 31.92 11.08 31.47
N LEU A 56 30.63 10.81 31.41
CA LEU A 56 30.04 9.88 30.44
C LEU A 56 30.11 10.41 29.00
N LEU A 57 30.00 11.74 28.81
CA LEU A 57 30.10 12.39 27.50
C LEU A 57 31.56 12.48 26.99
N ARG A 58 32.59 12.34 27.84
CA ARG A 58 34.00 12.49 27.47
C ARG A 58 34.82 11.18 27.40
N ALA A 59 34.29 10.07 27.84
CA ALA A 59 34.99 8.82 27.75
C ALA A 59 34.87 8.22 26.34
N GLN A 60 35.71 8.63 25.41
CA GLN A 60 36.00 7.79 24.24
C GLN A 60 36.74 6.56 24.74
N PRO A 61 36.21 5.35 24.62
CA PRO A 61 36.77 4.15 25.27
C PRO A 61 37.95 3.57 24.55
N PHE A 62 38.22 4.01 23.32
CA PHE A 62 39.41 3.64 22.53
C PHE A 62 39.77 4.76 21.55
N PRO A 63 41.00 4.87 21.09
CA PRO A 63 41.33 5.82 20.04
C PRO A 63 40.59 5.41 18.75
N CYS A 64 39.56 6.20 18.42
CA CYS A 64 38.76 5.97 17.23
C CYS A 64 39.62 6.18 15.98
N PRO A 65 39.69 5.24 15.03
CA PRO A 65 40.46 5.41 13.82
C PRO A 65 40.05 6.68 13.05
N PRO A 66 40.95 7.39 12.37
CA PRO A 66 40.66 8.67 11.69
C PRO A 66 39.53 8.60 10.66
N ALA A 67 39.34 7.45 10.02
CA ALA A 67 38.28 7.19 9.05
C ALA A 67 36.95 6.82 9.70
N CYS A 68 36.86 6.75 11.04
CA CYS A 68 35.71 6.27 11.78
C CYS A 68 35.11 7.33 12.70
N LYS A 69 33.82 7.17 13.01
CA LYS A 69 33.09 7.87 14.07
C LYS A 69 32.67 6.85 15.10
N CYS A 70 33.06 7.04 16.35
CA CYS A 70 32.80 6.14 17.48
C CYS A 70 31.91 6.88 18.48
N ALA A 71 30.63 7.07 18.13
CA ALA A 71 29.68 7.83 18.95
C ALA A 71 29.31 7.14 20.27
N PHE A 72 29.41 5.80 20.30
CA PHE A 72 29.13 4.95 21.48
C PHE A 72 30.28 4.00 21.73
N ARG A 73 30.35 3.45 22.96
CA ARG A 73 31.47 2.57 23.42
C ARG A 73 31.60 1.27 22.63
N ASP A 74 30.55 0.82 21.97
CA ASP A 74 30.42 -0.47 21.30
C ASP A 74 30.02 -0.33 19.82
N VAL A 75 30.07 0.89 19.24
CA VAL A 75 29.67 1.17 17.87
C VAL A 75 30.80 1.88 17.12
N ALA A 76 31.19 1.34 15.98
CA ALA A 76 32.10 1.97 15.03
C ALA A 76 31.41 2.21 13.68
N GLN A 77 31.45 3.46 13.20
CA GLN A 77 30.99 3.83 11.86
C GLN A 77 32.17 4.41 11.07
N CYS A 78 32.61 3.69 10.03
CA CYS A 78 33.70 4.12 9.17
C CYS A 78 33.21 4.36 7.74
N SER A 79 33.78 5.36 7.07
CA SER A 79 33.43 5.69 5.70
C SER A 79 34.69 5.94 4.88
N GLY A 80 34.80 5.23 3.76
CA GLY A 80 36.03 5.21 2.96
C GLY A 80 37.07 4.25 3.53
N GLY A 81 38.16 4.08 2.82
CA GLY A 81 39.26 3.15 3.17
C GLY A 81 39.30 1.92 2.27
N ASP A 82 40.32 1.09 2.50
CA ASP A 82 40.57 -0.10 1.70
C ASP A 82 39.89 -1.34 2.30
N VAL A 83 39.02 -1.98 1.50
CA VAL A 83 38.37 -3.25 1.89
C VAL A 83 39.35 -4.31 2.34
N ALA A 84 40.49 -4.44 1.65
CA ALA A 84 41.49 -5.45 1.98
C ALA A 84 42.27 -5.14 3.28
N ARG A 85 42.13 -3.95 3.85
CA ARG A 85 42.83 -3.48 5.05
C ARG A 85 41.91 -3.19 6.23
N ILE A 86 40.72 -3.80 6.30
CA ILE A 86 39.78 -3.60 7.41
C ILE A 86 40.44 -3.99 8.76
N ALA A 87 41.18 -5.09 8.82
CA ALA A 87 41.93 -5.49 10.00
C ALA A 87 42.93 -4.41 10.48
N ALA A 88 43.55 -3.66 9.55
CA ALA A 88 44.48 -2.57 9.86
C ALA A 88 43.82 -1.32 10.44
N LEU A 89 42.46 -1.22 10.43
CA LEU A 89 41.74 -0.14 11.12
C LEU A 89 41.87 -0.23 12.64
N GLY A 90 42.30 -1.37 13.19
CA GLY A 90 42.51 -1.56 14.62
C GLY A 90 41.22 -1.44 15.42
N LEU A 91 40.08 -1.89 14.86
CA LEU A 91 38.80 -1.87 15.53
C LEU A 91 38.81 -2.84 16.73
N PRO A 92 38.29 -2.41 17.90
CA PRO A 92 38.26 -3.29 19.08
C PRO A 92 37.33 -4.49 18.88
N THR A 93 37.69 -5.62 19.45
CA THR A 93 36.93 -6.89 19.34
C THR A 93 35.67 -6.92 20.20
N ASN A 94 35.45 -5.93 21.10
CA ASN A 94 34.28 -5.81 21.96
C ASN A 94 33.13 -4.96 21.36
N LEU A 95 33.24 -4.59 20.09
CA LEU A 95 32.15 -3.88 19.38
C LEU A 95 30.94 -4.79 19.18
N THR A 96 29.74 -4.20 19.32
CA THR A 96 28.47 -4.87 19.03
C THR A 96 27.90 -4.49 17.65
N LEU A 97 28.28 -3.31 17.13
CA LEU A 97 27.83 -2.81 15.83
C LEU A 97 28.99 -2.18 15.05
N ILE A 98 29.18 -2.63 13.83
CA ILE A 98 30.11 -2.05 12.86
C ILE A 98 29.36 -1.66 11.59
N LEU A 99 29.54 -0.40 11.16
CA LEU A 99 29.03 0.13 9.90
C LEU A 99 30.20 0.58 9.03
N LEU A 100 30.39 -0.06 7.90
CA LEU A 100 31.40 0.27 6.89
C LEU A 100 30.70 0.64 5.59
N SER A 101 31.03 1.80 5.03
CA SER A 101 30.44 2.27 3.78
C SER A 101 31.47 2.99 2.91
N ARG A 102 31.22 3.06 1.60
CA ARG A 102 32.08 3.75 0.61
C ARG A 102 33.53 3.22 0.63
N MET A 103 33.68 1.93 0.92
CA MET A 103 34.98 1.28 0.86
C MET A 103 35.42 1.12 -0.59
N SER A 104 36.75 1.14 -0.83
CA SER A 104 37.32 0.96 -2.16
C SER A 104 37.03 -0.44 -2.73
N ARG A 105 37.30 -0.61 -4.02
CA ARG A 105 37.18 -1.93 -4.66
C ARG A 105 38.22 -2.92 -4.06
N GLY A 106 37.74 -4.10 -3.71
CA GLY A 106 38.59 -5.13 -3.18
C GLY A 106 37.84 -6.36 -2.70
N ALA A 107 38.61 -7.34 -2.18
CA ALA A 107 38.09 -8.53 -1.53
C ALA A 107 38.22 -8.42 -0.01
N LEU A 108 37.21 -8.90 0.72
CA LEU A 108 37.31 -9.12 2.16
C LEU A 108 38.25 -10.30 2.42
N ARG A 109 39.18 -10.11 3.34
CA ARG A 109 40.14 -11.11 3.74
C ARG A 109 39.62 -11.93 4.94
N ASN A 110 40.17 -13.11 5.14
CA ASN A 110 39.82 -13.98 6.26
C ASN A 110 40.15 -13.38 7.64
N ASP A 111 41.09 -12.45 7.73
CA ASP A 111 41.50 -11.75 8.96
C ASP A 111 40.67 -10.47 9.22
N SER A 112 39.76 -10.07 8.32
CA SER A 112 39.05 -8.76 8.37
C SER A 112 38.26 -8.54 9.66
N PHE A 113 37.73 -9.58 10.28
CA PHE A 113 36.88 -9.51 11.48
C PHE A 113 37.34 -10.51 12.55
N SER A 114 38.62 -10.89 12.54
CA SER A 114 39.15 -11.87 13.49
C SER A 114 38.97 -11.41 14.94
N GLY A 115 38.57 -12.33 15.83
CA GLY A 115 38.36 -12.12 17.25
C GLY A 115 37.08 -11.35 17.61
N MET A 116 36.23 -10.98 16.66
CA MET A 116 35.00 -10.19 16.92
C MET A 116 33.81 -11.05 17.40
N THR A 117 34.02 -11.89 18.38
CA THR A 117 33.06 -12.91 18.87
C THR A 117 31.80 -12.35 19.54
N VAL A 118 31.75 -11.05 19.87
CA VAL A 118 30.61 -10.40 20.50
C VAL A 118 29.80 -9.54 19.53
N LEU A 119 30.26 -9.38 18.28
CA LEU A 119 29.58 -8.55 17.28
C LEU A 119 28.18 -9.10 16.96
N GLN A 120 27.21 -8.21 17.02
CA GLN A 120 25.78 -8.55 16.75
C GLN A 120 25.31 -8.04 15.39
N ARG A 121 25.84 -6.92 14.92
CA ARG A 121 25.44 -6.32 13.65
C ARG A 121 26.65 -5.86 12.86
N LEU A 122 26.76 -6.37 11.63
CA LEU A 122 27.78 -5.97 10.67
C LEU A 122 27.11 -5.43 9.41
N MET A 123 27.40 -4.17 9.08
CA MET A 123 26.89 -3.52 7.88
C MET A 123 28.03 -3.08 6.98
N LEU A 124 28.16 -3.71 5.82
CA LEU A 124 29.13 -3.45 4.77
C LEU A 124 28.35 -3.10 3.49
N SER A 125 27.89 -1.86 3.40
CA SER A 125 27.01 -1.46 2.31
C SER A 125 27.59 -0.31 1.48
N ASP A 126 27.01 -0.10 0.29
CA ASP A 126 27.38 1.01 -0.59
C ASP A 126 28.89 1.08 -0.86
N SER A 127 29.50 -0.07 -1.06
CA SER A 127 30.95 -0.25 -1.28
C SER A 127 31.21 -1.02 -2.58
N HIS A 128 32.44 -1.28 -2.89
CA HIS A 128 32.82 -2.01 -4.11
C HIS A 128 33.43 -3.38 -3.80
N ILE A 129 32.90 -4.07 -2.79
CA ILE A 129 33.35 -5.41 -2.41
C ILE A 129 32.99 -6.37 -3.55
N SER A 130 34.01 -7.00 -4.14
CA SER A 130 33.85 -7.92 -5.27
C SER A 130 33.93 -9.39 -4.89
N ALA A 131 34.63 -9.71 -3.80
CA ALA A 131 34.80 -11.08 -3.32
C ALA A 131 34.96 -11.11 -1.79
N ILE A 132 34.72 -12.28 -1.20
CA ILE A 132 34.86 -12.56 0.23
C ILE A 132 35.69 -13.83 0.35
N ALA A 133 36.75 -13.80 1.14
CA ALA A 133 37.57 -14.97 1.38
C ALA A 133 36.82 -15.99 2.26
N PRO A 134 37.07 -17.31 2.09
CA PRO A 134 36.57 -18.31 3.03
C PRO A 134 37.01 -18.00 4.47
N GLY A 135 36.15 -18.25 5.46
CA GLY A 135 36.45 -18.03 6.88
C GLY A 135 36.38 -16.57 7.34
N THR A 136 36.12 -15.60 6.45
CA THR A 136 36.03 -14.15 6.81
C THR A 136 35.13 -13.88 8.00
N PHE A 137 34.06 -14.65 8.19
CA PHE A 137 33.05 -14.42 9.21
C PHE A 137 33.00 -15.49 10.30
N ASP A 138 33.99 -16.36 10.41
CA ASP A 138 33.97 -17.53 11.31
C ASP A 138 33.89 -17.13 12.80
N ASP A 139 34.49 -16.00 13.19
CA ASP A 139 34.47 -15.51 14.56
C ASP A 139 33.17 -14.76 14.93
N LEU A 140 32.30 -14.49 13.97
CA LEU A 140 31.07 -13.71 14.17
C LEU A 140 29.90 -14.55 14.72
N ILE A 141 30.18 -15.37 15.72
CA ILE A 141 29.26 -16.39 16.27
C ILE A 141 28.01 -15.80 16.95
N LYS A 142 28.04 -14.51 17.35
CA LYS A 142 26.88 -13.81 17.94
C LYS A 142 26.18 -12.88 16.97
N LEU A 143 26.52 -12.92 15.68
CA LEU A 143 25.97 -12.04 14.69
C LEU A 143 24.48 -12.34 14.47
N LYS A 144 23.65 -11.28 14.55
CA LYS A 144 22.20 -11.30 14.31
C LYS A 144 21.83 -10.66 12.99
N THR A 145 22.58 -9.65 12.56
CA THR A 145 22.33 -8.94 11.30
C THR A 145 23.63 -8.83 10.50
N LEU A 146 23.60 -9.36 9.28
CA LEU A 146 24.64 -9.17 8.28
C LEU A 146 24.09 -8.42 7.08
N ARG A 147 24.64 -7.24 6.77
CA ARG A 147 24.28 -6.48 5.59
C ARG A 147 25.49 -6.32 4.66
N LEU A 148 25.34 -6.87 3.45
CA LEU A 148 26.31 -6.77 2.34
C LEU A 148 25.68 -6.11 1.11
N SER A 149 24.65 -5.30 1.31
CA SER A 149 23.85 -4.66 0.25
C SER A 149 24.68 -3.70 -0.60
N ARG A 150 24.33 -3.58 -1.89
CA ARG A 150 24.95 -2.61 -2.82
C ARG A 150 26.46 -2.72 -2.91
N ASN A 151 26.93 -3.93 -3.21
CA ASN A 151 28.30 -4.25 -3.50
C ASN A 151 28.44 -4.85 -4.91
N LYS A 152 29.56 -5.47 -5.21
CA LYS A 152 29.89 -6.12 -6.50
C LYS A 152 30.16 -7.62 -6.33
N ILE A 153 29.54 -8.25 -5.33
CA ILE A 153 29.76 -9.65 -4.99
C ILE A 153 29.14 -10.53 -6.08
N THR A 154 29.97 -11.37 -6.71
CA THR A 154 29.54 -12.25 -7.80
C THR A 154 29.25 -13.68 -7.33
N HIS A 155 29.87 -14.11 -6.25
CA HIS A 155 29.67 -15.42 -5.63
C HIS A 155 30.00 -15.38 -4.15
N LEU A 156 29.47 -16.34 -3.39
CA LEU A 156 29.75 -16.54 -1.97
C LEU A 156 30.48 -17.86 -1.83
N PRO A 157 31.63 -17.91 -1.10
CA PRO A 157 32.34 -19.16 -0.81
C PRO A 157 31.42 -20.14 -0.05
N GLY A 158 31.54 -21.43 -0.34
CA GLY A 158 30.87 -22.47 0.45
C GLY A 158 31.22 -22.36 1.94
N ALA A 159 30.30 -22.72 2.82
CA ALA A 159 30.43 -22.67 4.28
C ALA A 159 30.69 -21.26 4.88
N LEU A 160 30.66 -20.17 4.09
CA LEU A 160 30.93 -18.79 4.55
C LEU A 160 30.09 -18.38 5.76
N LEU A 161 28.85 -18.87 5.86
CA LEU A 161 27.86 -18.47 6.87
C LEU A 161 27.64 -19.55 7.96
N ASP A 162 28.36 -20.64 7.94
CA ASP A 162 28.11 -21.83 8.78
C ASP A 162 28.22 -21.57 10.29
N LYS A 163 29.03 -20.60 10.71
CA LYS A 163 29.21 -20.24 12.12
C LYS A 163 28.18 -19.25 12.65
N MET A 164 27.35 -18.65 11.76
CA MET A 164 26.37 -17.61 12.10
C MET A 164 25.01 -18.17 12.51
N VAL A 165 24.97 -19.14 13.40
CA VAL A 165 23.72 -19.84 13.80
C VAL A 165 22.67 -18.93 14.43
N LEU A 166 23.05 -17.76 14.96
CA LEU A 166 22.15 -16.77 15.56
C LEU A 166 21.67 -15.71 14.57
N LEU A 167 22.01 -15.82 13.28
CA LEU A 167 21.66 -14.82 12.29
C LEU A 167 20.14 -14.77 12.10
N GLU A 168 19.56 -13.57 12.27
CA GLU A 168 18.14 -13.27 12.13
C GLU A 168 17.86 -12.55 10.81
N GLN A 169 18.80 -11.72 10.33
CA GLN A 169 18.61 -10.89 9.12
C GLN A 169 19.86 -10.95 8.23
N LEU A 170 19.66 -11.28 6.95
CA LEU A 170 20.70 -11.34 5.93
C LEU A 170 20.33 -10.49 4.72
N PHE A 171 21.14 -9.47 4.43
CA PHE A 171 20.96 -8.56 3.29
C PHE A 171 22.08 -8.76 2.29
N LEU A 172 21.75 -9.32 1.13
CA LEU A 172 22.62 -9.55 -0.02
C LEU A 172 22.09 -8.84 -1.28
N ASP A 173 21.12 -7.93 -1.09
CA ASP A 173 20.48 -7.19 -2.18
C ASP A 173 21.45 -6.30 -2.95
N ARG A 174 21.14 -6.07 -4.24
CA ARG A 174 21.93 -5.18 -5.11
C ARG A 174 23.40 -5.57 -5.19
N ASN A 175 23.64 -6.82 -5.53
CA ASN A 175 24.93 -7.40 -5.84
C ASN A 175 24.90 -7.98 -7.28
N GLU A 176 25.92 -8.75 -7.63
CA GLU A 176 26.05 -9.40 -8.95
C GLU A 176 26.01 -10.93 -8.85
N LEU A 177 25.30 -11.46 -7.83
CA LEU A 177 25.20 -12.91 -7.59
C LEU A 177 24.46 -13.60 -8.75
N LYS A 178 25.12 -14.60 -9.36
CA LYS A 178 24.57 -15.41 -10.46
C LYS A 178 23.98 -16.73 -9.99
N GLY A 179 24.41 -17.24 -8.85
CA GLY A 179 23.95 -18.47 -8.23
C GLY A 179 24.31 -18.51 -6.75
N ILE A 180 23.70 -19.43 -6.02
CA ILE A 180 23.95 -19.67 -4.59
C ILE A 180 24.10 -21.17 -4.39
N ASP A 181 25.13 -21.59 -3.62
CA ASP A 181 25.32 -22.99 -3.27
C ASP A 181 24.10 -23.52 -2.47
N GLN A 182 23.72 -24.75 -2.75
CA GLN A 182 22.53 -25.38 -2.14
C GLN A 182 22.61 -25.47 -0.61
N ASN A 183 23.82 -25.47 -0.01
CA ASN A 183 24.06 -25.61 1.41
C ASN A 183 24.30 -24.26 2.12
N MET A 184 24.37 -23.16 1.36
CA MET A 184 24.76 -21.81 1.84
C MET A 184 24.02 -21.38 3.11
N PHE A 185 22.74 -21.71 3.23
CA PHE A 185 21.91 -21.26 4.35
C PHE A 185 21.55 -22.39 5.34
N GLN A 186 22.13 -23.58 5.22
CA GLN A 186 21.75 -24.76 6.02
C GLN A 186 21.86 -24.56 7.53
N LYS A 187 22.79 -23.73 8.00
CA LYS A 187 23.04 -23.50 9.43
C LYS A 187 22.24 -22.30 9.98
N LEU A 188 21.57 -21.53 9.13
CA LEU A 188 20.87 -20.28 9.49
C LEU A 188 19.45 -20.53 10.00
N VAL A 189 19.27 -21.44 10.94
CA VAL A 189 17.95 -21.90 11.44
C VAL A 189 17.12 -20.79 12.09
N ASN A 190 17.77 -19.71 12.56
CA ASN A 190 17.11 -18.55 13.19
C ASN A 190 16.77 -17.42 12.21
N LEU A 191 17.09 -17.58 10.92
CA LEU A 191 16.90 -16.52 9.92
C LEU A 191 15.42 -16.20 9.75
N GLN A 192 15.08 -14.90 9.88
CA GLN A 192 13.74 -14.36 9.75
C GLN A 192 13.57 -13.54 8.48
N GLU A 193 14.61 -12.83 8.04
CA GLU A 193 14.56 -11.98 6.87
C GLU A 193 15.76 -12.26 5.95
N LEU A 194 15.46 -12.53 4.67
CA LEU A 194 16.46 -12.78 3.63
C LEU A 194 16.19 -11.90 2.41
N PHE A 195 17.15 -11.02 2.10
CA PHE A 195 17.09 -10.14 0.94
C PHE A 195 18.14 -10.55 -0.10
N LEU A 196 17.67 -11.06 -1.22
CA LEU A 196 18.45 -11.48 -2.39
C LEU A 196 18.06 -10.68 -3.64
N ASN A 197 17.26 -9.63 -3.46
CA ASN A 197 16.72 -8.85 -4.56
C ASN A 197 17.78 -8.05 -5.32
N GLN A 198 17.48 -7.76 -6.59
CA GLN A 198 18.37 -7.02 -7.49
C GLN A 198 19.77 -7.66 -7.59
N ASN A 199 19.79 -8.95 -7.93
CA ASN A 199 20.93 -9.74 -8.29
C ASN A 199 20.75 -10.31 -9.72
N GLN A 200 21.56 -11.31 -10.10
CA GLN A 200 21.51 -11.95 -11.42
C GLN A 200 21.14 -13.44 -11.32
N LEU A 201 20.39 -13.84 -10.28
CA LEU A 201 20.02 -15.23 -10.02
C LEU A 201 19.07 -15.73 -11.12
N ALA A 202 19.48 -16.79 -11.83
CA ALA A 202 18.66 -17.41 -12.89
C ALA A 202 17.91 -18.66 -12.41
N PHE A 203 18.43 -19.33 -11.39
CA PHE A 203 17.83 -20.51 -10.78
C PHE A 203 18.14 -20.59 -9.29
N LEU A 204 17.36 -21.37 -8.54
CA LEU A 204 17.57 -21.65 -7.13
C LEU A 204 17.58 -23.16 -6.90
N PRO A 205 18.58 -23.72 -6.16
CA PRO A 205 18.58 -25.12 -5.79
C PRO A 205 17.37 -25.50 -4.93
N LEU A 206 16.80 -26.68 -5.13
CA LEU A 206 15.58 -27.14 -4.43
C LEU A 206 15.73 -27.13 -2.89
N SER A 207 16.92 -27.49 -2.38
CA SER A 207 17.20 -27.58 -0.93
C SER A 207 17.61 -26.26 -0.28
N LEU A 208 17.72 -25.17 -1.03
CA LEU A 208 18.30 -23.90 -0.57
C LEU A 208 17.66 -23.34 0.70
N PHE A 209 16.34 -23.49 0.87
CA PHE A 209 15.62 -22.93 2.00
C PHE A 209 15.05 -23.97 2.99
N THR A 210 15.43 -25.25 2.88
CA THR A 210 14.82 -26.35 3.66
C THR A 210 14.94 -26.20 5.17
N THR A 211 15.99 -25.56 5.67
CA THR A 211 16.23 -25.35 7.11
C THR A 211 15.70 -24.02 7.64
N LEU A 212 15.25 -23.13 6.76
CA LEU A 212 14.80 -21.77 7.11
C LEU A 212 13.34 -21.73 7.56
N GLY A 213 12.96 -22.57 8.53
CA GLY A 213 11.58 -22.67 9.04
C GLY A 213 11.09 -21.44 9.82
N ASN A 214 11.98 -20.52 10.20
CA ASN A 214 11.64 -19.28 10.90
C ASN A 214 11.55 -18.06 9.96
N LEU A 215 11.72 -18.24 8.65
CA LEU A 215 11.72 -17.17 7.67
C LEU A 215 10.32 -16.50 7.60
N LYS A 216 10.28 -15.18 7.74
CA LYS A 216 9.11 -14.32 7.66
C LYS A 216 9.08 -13.49 6.38
N LEU A 217 10.25 -13.04 5.91
CA LEU A 217 10.38 -12.26 4.68
C LEU A 217 11.44 -12.87 3.76
N LEU A 218 11.06 -13.10 2.52
CA LEU A 218 11.95 -13.51 1.44
C LEU A 218 11.77 -12.56 0.25
N ASP A 219 12.82 -11.80 -0.05
CA ASP A 219 12.84 -10.91 -1.20
C ASP A 219 13.81 -11.46 -2.27
N LEU A 220 13.22 -11.93 -3.37
CA LEU A 220 13.90 -12.43 -4.58
C LEU A 220 13.63 -11.53 -5.79
N SER A 221 13.05 -10.34 -5.58
CA SER A 221 12.64 -9.45 -6.67
C SER A 221 13.84 -8.93 -7.49
N GLY A 222 13.58 -8.59 -8.76
CA GLY A 222 14.63 -8.02 -9.62
C GLY A 222 15.79 -8.96 -9.91
N ASN A 223 15.51 -10.24 -10.13
CA ASN A 223 16.45 -11.27 -10.56
C ASN A 223 16.09 -11.79 -11.97
N ASN A 224 16.73 -12.87 -12.40
CA ASN A 224 16.50 -13.49 -13.71
C ASN A 224 15.80 -14.87 -13.59
N LEU A 225 15.03 -15.10 -12.51
CA LEU A 225 14.38 -16.37 -12.23
C LEU A 225 13.31 -16.68 -13.25
N THR A 226 13.43 -17.83 -13.94
CA THR A 226 12.46 -18.28 -14.94
C THR A 226 11.41 -19.23 -14.36
N HIS A 227 11.76 -19.96 -13.34
CA HIS A 227 10.86 -20.88 -12.61
C HIS A 227 11.33 -21.07 -11.17
N LEU A 228 10.43 -21.54 -10.32
CA LEU A 228 10.73 -21.94 -8.95
C LEU A 228 10.53 -23.46 -8.83
N PRO A 229 11.51 -24.23 -8.36
CA PRO A 229 11.36 -25.66 -8.20
C PRO A 229 10.19 -26.03 -7.27
N LYS A 230 9.40 -27.02 -7.66
CA LYS A 230 8.31 -27.54 -6.84
C LYS A 230 8.88 -28.07 -5.51
N GLY A 231 8.37 -27.54 -4.38
CA GLY A 231 8.85 -27.90 -3.04
C GLY A 231 9.94 -26.96 -2.50
N LEU A 232 10.47 -26.02 -3.27
CA LEU A 232 11.46 -25.02 -2.82
C LEU A 232 11.03 -24.30 -1.53
N LEU A 233 9.74 -23.98 -1.42
CA LEU A 233 9.15 -23.26 -0.28
C LEU A 233 8.39 -24.19 0.68
N GLY A 234 8.79 -25.47 0.74
CA GLY A 234 8.07 -26.50 1.52
C GLY A 234 8.15 -26.33 3.04
N ALA A 235 9.19 -25.70 3.56
CA ALA A 235 9.43 -25.52 4.99
C ALA A 235 9.01 -24.14 5.54
N GLN A 236 8.55 -23.20 4.71
CA GLN A 236 8.37 -21.78 5.05
C GLN A 236 6.95 -21.48 5.58
N ALA A 237 6.43 -22.27 6.53
CA ALA A 237 5.09 -22.09 7.06
C ALA A 237 4.86 -20.74 7.79
N LYS A 238 5.94 -20.08 8.24
CA LYS A 238 5.91 -18.76 8.91
C LYS A 238 6.14 -17.58 7.97
N LEU A 239 6.32 -17.82 6.67
CA LEU A 239 6.60 -16.75 5.71
C LEU A 239 5.38 -15.83 5.58
N GLU A 240 5.57 -14.56 5.89
CA GLU A 240 4.57 -13.50 5.82
C GLU A 240 4.63 -12.72 4.51
N LYS A 241 5.86 -12.54 3.96
CA LYS A 241 6.09 -11.77 2.74
C LYS A 241 6.99 -12.51 1.77
N LEU A 242 6.51 -12.68 0.54
CA LEU A 242 7.26 -13.26 -0.58
C LEU A 242 7.25 -12.28 -1.76
N LEU A 243 8.42 -11.71 -2.07
CA LEU A 243 8.57 -10.73 -3.13
C LEU A 243 9.31 -11.37 -4.30
N LEU A 244 8.61 -11.56 -5.42
CA LEU A 244 9.08 -12.21 -6.64
C LEU A 244 8.92 -11.30 -7.88
N HIS A 245 8.53 -10.05 -7.68
CA HIS A 245 8.29 -9.12 -8.78
C HIS A 245 9.56 -8.83 -9.58
N SER A 246 9.39 -8.44 -10.84
CA SER A 246 10.52 -8.09 -11.72
C SER A 246 11.51 -9.25 -11.90
N ASN A 247 10.99 -10.44 -12.21
CA ASN A 247 11.72 -11.63 -12.61
C ASN A 247 11.28 -12.08 -14.03
N GLN A 248 11.59 -13.29 -14.41
CA GLN A 248 11.21 -13.89 -15.70
C GLN A 248 10.34 -15.14 -15.52
N LEU A 249 9.61 -15.24 -14.40
CA LEU A 249 8.76 -16.40 -14.11
C LEU A 249 7.69 -16.59 -15.20
N VAL A 250 7.53 -17.84 -15.68
CA VAL A 250 6.62 -18.18 -16.79
C VAL A 250 5.33 -18.81 -16.28
N SER A 251 5.38 -19.54 -15.16
CA SER A 251 4.21 -20.23 -14.59
C SER A 251 4.20 -20.19 -13.07
N LEU A 252 3.01 -20.38 -12.49
CA LEU A 252 2.81 -20.73 -11.09
C LEU A 252 2.21 -22.12 -11.02
N ASP A 253 3.03 -23.11 -10.72
CA ASP A 253 2.62 -24.51 -10.69
C ASP A 253 1.82 -24.86 -9.44
N SER A 254 1.01 -25.91 -9.53
CA SER A 254 0.22 -26.40 -8.41
C SER A 254 1.12 -26.87 -7.27
N GLY A 255 0.78 -26.47 -6.03
CA GLY A 255 1.48 -26.89 -4.82
C GLY A 255 2.72 -26.08 -4.47
N LEU A 256 3.23 -25.20 -5.34
CA LEU A 256 4.41 -24.35 -5.05
C LEU A 256 4.22 -23.52 -3.77
N LEU A 257 3.03 -22.99 -3.54
CA LEU A 257 2.72 -22.07 -2.44
C LEU A 257 1.98 -22.73 -1.27
N ASN A 258 1.70 -24.04 -1.32
CA ASN A 258 0.79 -24.73 -0.39
C ASN A 258 1.23 -24.69 1.07
N SER A 259 2.52 -24.56 1.35
CA SER A 259 3.08 -24.52 2.70
C SER A 259 3.01 -23.13 3.34
N LEU A 260 2.76 -22.07 2.57
CA LEU A 260 2.87 -20.67 2.99
C LEU A 260 1.60 -20.18 3.70
N ARG A 261 1.20 -20.87 4.78
CA ARG A 261 -0.07 -20.59 5.49
C ARG A 261 -0.12 -19.22 6.17
N ALA A 262 1.03 -18.68 6.56
CA ALA A 262 1.14 -17.35 7.19
C ALA A 262 1.27 -16.19 6.18
N LEU A 263 1.29 -16.50 4.86
CA LEU A 263 1.60 -15.49 3.85
C LEU A 263 0.52 -14.39 3.80
N ILE A 264 0.97 -13.15 3.97
CA ILE A 264 0.15 -11.93 3.95
C ILE A 264 0.34 -11.18 2.63
N GLU A 265 1.56 -11.16 2.11
CA GLU A 265 1.94 -10.40 0.92
C GLU A 265 2.68 -11.26 -0.10
N LEU A 266 2.15 -11.31 -1.32
CA LEU A 266 2.75 -11.98 -2.48
C LEU A 266 2.83 -11.02 -3.67
N GLN A 267 4.06 -10.68 -4.09
CA GLN A 267 4.28 -9.82 -5.24
C GLN A 267 4.85 -10.62 -6.41
N LEU A 268 4.10 -10.66 -7.50
CA LEU A 268 4.42 -11.39 -8.75
C LEU A 268 4.38 -10.50 -9.99
N ASP A 269 4.20 -9.20 -9.81
CA ASP A 269 4.13 -8.26 -10.92
C ASP A 269 5.45 -8.16 -11.71
N ARG A 270 5.35 -7.73 -12.98
CA ARG A 270 6.50 -7.62 -13.87
C ARG A 270 7.27 -8.94 -14.00
N ASN A 271 6.57 -9.99 -14.38
CA ASN A 271 7.12 -11.28 -14.75
C ASN A 271 6.63 -11.65 -16.17
N HIS A 272 6.88 -12.88 -16.58
CA HIS A 272 6.41 -13.40 -17.86
C HIS A 272 5.34 -14.50 -17.67
N ILE A 273 4.56 -14.43 -16.56
CA ILE A 273 3.61 -15.47 -16.19
C ILE A 273 2.49 -15.55 -17.23
N ARG A 274 2.38 -16.72 -17.86
CA ARG A 274 1.32 -17.06 -18.82
C ARG A 274 0.28 -17.99 -18.23
N PHE A 275 0.67 -18.79 -17.25
CA PHE A 275 -0.16 -19.82 -16.65
C PHE A 275 -0.10 -19.78 -15.12
N ILE A 276 -1.28 -19.89 -14.49
CA ILE A 276 -1.45 -20.09 -13.05
C ILE A 276 -2.25 -21.38 -12.91
N ALA A 277 -1.73 -22.33 -12.14
CA ALA A 277 -2.44 -23.57 -11.89
C ALA A 277 -3.74 -23.34 -11.10
N PRO A 278 -4.83 -24.09 -11.39
CA PRO A 278 -6.04 -24.06 -10.57
C PRO A 278 -5.71 -24.30 -9.11
N GLY A 279 -6.34 -23.55 -8.19
CA GLY A 279 -6.12 -23.67 -6.76
C GLY A 279 -4.75 -23.19 -6.25
N ALA A 280 -3.96 -22.47 -7.06
CA ALA A 280 -2.62 -22.00 -6.67
C ALA A 280 -2.63 -21.15 -5.38
N PHE A 281 -3.73 -20.45 -5.07
CA PHE A 281 -3.86 -19.58 -3.91
C PHE A 281 -4.77 -20.14 -2.80
N ASP A 282 -5.37 -21.31 -2.96
CA ASP A 282 -6.40 -21.86 -2.03
C ASP A 282 -5.90 -22.04 -0.60
N ARG A 283 -4.61 -22.32 -0.41
CA ARG A 283 -4.00 -22.53 0.91
C ARG A 283 -3.51 -21.24 1.58
N LEU A 284 -3.56 -20.11 0.87
CA LEU A 284 -3.06 -18.82 1.35
C LEU A 284 -4.15 -18.04 2.09
N GLN A 285 -4.64 -18.61 3.19
CA GLN A 285 -5.81 -18.09 3.92
C GLN A 285 -5.59 -16.68 4.51
N ASN A 286 -4.34 -16.31 4.80
CA ASN A 286 -3.99 -14.98 5.36
C ASN A 286 -3.60 -13.96 4.29
N LEU A 287 -3.61 -14.33 2.99
CA LEU A 287 -3.17 -13.47 1.92
C LEU A 287 -4.05 -12.21 1.82
N SER A 288 -3.43 -11.05 2.01
CA SER A 288 -4.07 -9.75 1.97
C SER A 288 -3.65 -8.91 0.75
N TYR A 289 -2.42 -9.09 0.28
CA TYR A 289 -1.85 -8.35 -0.84
C TYR A 289 -1.33 -9.29 -1.92
N LEU A 290 -1.92 -9.21 -3.12
CA LEU A 290 -1.51 -9.99 -4.29
C LEU A 290 -1.34 -9.08 -5.50
N THR A 291 -0.13 -9.03 -6.06
CA THR A 291 0.14 -8.31 -7.31
C THR A 291 0.49 -9.28 -8.43
N LEU A 292 -0.25 -9.21 -9.54
CA LEU A 292 -0.09 -10.03 -10.74
C LEU A 292 0.02 -9.18 -12.02
N SER A 293 0.11 -7.86 -11.87
CA SER A 293 0.14 -6.92 -13.01
C SER A 293 1.40 -7.06 -13.86
N ARG A 294 1.32 -6.63 -15.12
CA ARG A 294 2.48 -6.67 -16.04
C ARG A 294 3.07 -8.06 -16.18
N ASN A 295 2.18 -8.99 -16.49
CA ASN A 295 2.49 -10.37 -16.85
C ASN A 295 1.93 -10.69 -18.26
N HIS A 296 1.95 -11.94 -18.65
CA HIS A 296 1.45 -12.41 -19.94
C HIS A 296 0.23 -13.33 -19.79
N LEU A 297 -0.62 -13.08 -18.77
CA LEU A 297 -1.83 -13.86 -18.53
C LEU A 297 -2.86 -13.57 -19.63
N GLU A 298 -3.20 -14.57 -20.43
CA GLU A 298 -4.27 -14.51 -21.41
C GLU A 298 -5.60 -15.00 -20.82
N PHE A 299 -5.52 -15.96 -19.90
CA PHE A 299 -6.67 -16.56 -19.20
C PHE A 299 -6.39 -16.71 -17.71
N LEU A 300 -7.45 -16.75 -16.91
CA LEU A 300 -7.39 -17.09 -15.49
C LEU A 300 -8.19 -18.36 -15.24
N PRO A 301 -7.72 -19.30 -14.40
CA PRO A 301 -8.50 -20.46 -14.02
C PRO A 301 -9.82 -20.06 -13.36
N SER A 302 -10.89 -20.81 -13.59
CA SER A 302 -12.14 -20.66 -12.84
C SER A 302 -11.89 -20.85 -11.36
N ALA A 303 -12.60 -20.09 -10.52
CA ALA A 303 -12.51 -20.12 -9.08
C ALA A 303 -11.14 -19.80 -8.48
N LEU A 304 -10.22 -19.17 -9.25
CA LEU A 304 -8.83 -18.90 -8.79
C LEU A 304 -8.75 -18.15 -7.46
N PHE A 305 -9.69 -17.25 -7.19
CA PHE A 305 -9.74 -16.46 -5.96
C PHE A 305 -10.94 -16.82 -5.08
N LEU A 306 -11.50 -18.03 -5.24
CA LEU A 306 -12.69 -18.45 -4.50
C LEU A 306 -12.46 -18.47 -2.98
N HIS A 307 -11.27 -18.86 -2.55
CA HIS A 307 -10.90 -19.01 -1.14
C HIS A 307 -10.05 -17.85 -0.59
N SER A 308 -9.88 -16.76 -1.35
CA SER A 308 -9.03 -15.62 -0.97
C SER A 308 -9.80 -14.55 -0.17
N HIS A 309 -10.46 -14.95 0.92
CA HIS A 309 -11.40 -14.09 1.68
C HIS A 309 -10.76 -12.86 2.31
N ASN A 310 -9.48 -12.94 2.70
CA ASN A 310 -8.76 -11.87 3.37
C ASN A 310 -8.07 -10.88 2.41
N LEU A 311 -8.22 -11.08 1.10
CA LEU A 311 -7.55 -10.24 0.11
C LEU A 311 -8.12 -8.81 0.14
N THR A 312 -7.25 -7.83 0.34
CA THR A 312 -7.57 -6.39 0.36
C THR A 312 -7.04 -5.65 -0.85
N LEU A 313 -5.95 -6.14 -1.44
CA LEU A 313 -5.38 -5.63 -2.68
C LEU A 313 -5.17 -6.76 -3.68
N LEU A 314 -5.75 -6.61 -4.87
CA LEU A 314 -5.49 -7.45 -6.04
C LEU A 314 -5.22 -6.56 -7.26
N THR A 315 -4.10 -6.78 -7.93
CA THR A 315 -3.78 -6.07 -9.17
C THR A 315 -3.58 -7.04 -10.33
N LEU A 316 -4.27 -6.81 -11.45
CA LEU A 316 -4.25 -7.63 -12.66
C LEU A 316 -4.00 -6.81 -13.93
N PHE A 317 -3.68 -5.52 -13.79
CA PHE A 317 -3.53 -4.61 -14.93
C PHE A 317 -2.31 -4.94 -15.80
N GLU A 318 -2.38 -4.52 -17.07
CA GLU A 318 -1.35 -4.80 -18.08
C GLU A 318 -1.03 -6.30 -18.20
N ASN A 319 -2.11 -7.10 -18.31
CA ASN A 319 -2.09 -8.48 -18.74
C ASN A 319 -2.94 -8.60 -20.02
N PRO A 320 -2.57 -9.42 -21.01
CA PRO A 320 -3.34 -9.59 -22.23
C PRO A 320 -4.57 -10.50 -22.03
N LEU A 321 -5.29 -10.36 -20.90
CA LEU A 321 -6.48 -11.14 -20.58
C LEU A 321 -7.55 -10.96 -21.67
N GLU A 322 -7.99 -12.04 -22.28
CA GLU A 322 -9.00 -12.04 -23.35
C GLU A 322 -10.42 -12.20 -22.81
N GLU A 323 -10.56 -12.97 -21.73
CA GLU A 323 -11.83 -13.19 -21.04
C GLU A 323 -11.61 -13.39 -19.52
N LEU A 324 -12.67 -13.21 -18.74
CA LEU A 324 -12.73 -13.58 -17.33
C LEU A 324 -13.69 -14.77 -17.17
N PRO A 325 -13.40 -15.75 -16.32
CA PRO A 325 -14.33 -16.82 -16.03
C PRO A 325 -15.55 -16.28 -15.27
N GLU A 326 -16.72 -16.88 -15.45
CA GLU A 326 -17.95 -16.49 -14.76
C GLU A 326 -17.81 -16.56 -13.22
N VAL A 327 -17.11 -17.58 -12.73
CA VAL A 327 -16.78 -17.74 -11.31
C VAL A 327 -15.29 -17.51 -11.14
N LEU A 328 -14.89 -16.31 -10.79
CA LEU A 328 -13.49 -15.95 -10.53
C LEU A 328 -13.27 -15.65 -9.05
N PHE A 329 -14.18 -14.88 -8.44
CA PHE A 329 -14.06 -14.35 -7.09
C PHE A 329 -15.02 -15.04 -6.11
N GLY A 330 -14.52 -15.42 -4.92
CA GLY A 330 -15.33 -15.71 -3.76
C GLY A 330 -15.76 -14.43 -3.02
N GLU A 331 -16.27 -14.60 -1.81
CA GLU A 331 -16.57 -13.46 -0.95
C GLU A 331 -15.28 -12.83 -0.44
N MET A 332 -14.97 -11.64 -0.94
CA MET A 332 -13.77 -10.89 -0.61
C MET A 332 -14.16 -9.59 0.11
N ALA A 333 -14.56 -9.72 1.37
CA ALA A 333 -15.03 -8.59 2.18
C ALA A 333 -13.98 -7.49 2.38
N GLY A 334 -12.70 -7.78 2.22
CA GLY A 334 -11.58 -6.85 2.36
C GLY A 334 -11.24 -6.07 1.09
N LEU A 335 -11.59 -6.60 -0.11
CA LEU A 335 -11.17 -6.01 -1.37
C LEU A 335 -11.92 -4.70 -1.64
N GLN A 336 -11.17 -3.60 -1.67
CA GLN A 336 -11.73 -2.26 -1.89
C GLN A 336 -11.41 -1.71 -3.28
N GLU A 337 -10.35 -2.16 -3.92
CA GLU A 337 -9.91 -1.69 -5.23
C GLU A 337 -9.53 -2.87 -6.14
N LEU A 338 -10.01 -2.83 -7.37
CA LEU A 338 -9.66 -3.81 -8.41
C LEU A 338 -9.33 -3.08 -9.71
N TRP A 339 -8.16 -3.37 -10.27
CA TRP A 339 -7.65 -2.76 -11.48
C TRP A 339 -7.39 -3.81 -12.55
N LEU A 340 -8.15 -3.74 -13.65
CA LEU A 340 -8.09 -4.62 -14.84
C LEU A 340 -7.70 -3.82 -16.10
N ASN A 341 -6.87 -2.81 -15.92
CA ASN A 341 -6.49 -1.89 -17.00
C ASN A 341 -5.50 -2.53 -17.98
N GLY A 342 -5.52 -2.12 -19.26
CA GLY A 342 -4.55 -2.60 -20.24
C GLY A 342 -4.69 -4.09 -20.55
N THR A 343 -5.93 -4.58 -20.69
CA THR A 343 -6.27 -5.95 -21.03
C THR A 343 -6.74 -6.07 -22.48
N ARG A 344 -6.98 -7.31 -22.95
CA ARG A 344 -7.59 -7.62 -24.26
C ARG A 344 -9.04 -8.09 -24.12
N LEU A 345 -9.68 -7.83 -22.98
CA LEU A 345 -11.08 -8.20 -22.74
C LEU A 345 -11.99 -7.64 -23.82
N ARG A 346 -12.87 -8.46 -24.36
CA ARG A 346 -13.89 -8.07 -25.36
C ARG A 346 -15.19 -7.66 -24.69
N THR A 347 -15.50 -8.31 -23.58
CA THR A 347 -16.67 -8.07 -22.72
C THR A 347 -16.34 -8.49 -21.29
N LEU A 348 -17.27 -8.32 -20.36
CA LEU A 348 -17.22 -8.83 -18.99
C LEU A 348 -18.31 -9.89 -18.82
N PRO A 349 -18.10 -10.95 -18.02
CA PRO A 349 -19.18 -11.86 -17.66
C PRO A 349 -20.27 -11.16 -16.86
N ALA A 350 -21.52 -11.55 -17.06
CA ALA A 350 -22.61 -11.08 -16.23
C ALA A 350 -22.41 -11.52 -14.78
N ALA A 351 -22.41 -10.56 -13.86
CA ALA A 351 -22.23 -10.81 -12.42
C ALA A 351 -20.84 -11.36 -12.01
N ALA A 352 -19.79 -11.19 -12.82
CA ALA A 352 -18.43 -11.61 -12.46
C ALA A 352 -17.93 -11.02 -11.12
N PHE A 353 -18.37 -9.82 -10.77
CA PHE A 353 -17.97 -9.12 -9.53
C PHE A 353 -18.99 -9.23 -8.40
N ARG A 354 -20.03 -10.06 -8.54
CA ARG A 354 -21.18 -10.15 -7.62
C ARG A 354 -20.78 -10.30 -6.14
N ASN A 355 -19.72 -11.04 -5.86
CA ASN A 355 -19.26 -11.35 -4.51
C ASN A 355 -18.32 -10.28 -3.91
N LEU A 356 -18.00 -9.21 -4.67
CA LEU A 356 -17.12 -8.12 -4.22
C LEU A 356 -17.94 -6.98 -3.59
N SER A 357 -18.77 -7.30 -2.62
CA SER A 357 -19.77 -6.39 -2.04
C SER A 357 -19.19 -5.10 -1.42
N ARG A 358 -17.92 -5.10 -1.02
CA ARG A 358 -17.22 -3.94 -0.44
C ARG A 358 -16.29 -3.20 -1.39
N LEU A 359 -16.29 -3.58 -2.68
CA LEU A 359 -15.45 -2.91 -3.67
C LEU A 359 -15.87 -1.44 -3.81
N ARG A 360 -14.90 -0.54 -3.71
CA ARG A 360 -15.09 0.92 -3.81
C ARG A 360 -14.60 1.49 -5.11
N VAL A 361 -13.58 0.89 -5.70
CA VAL A 361 -12.96 1.32 -6.96
C VAL A 361 -12.84 0.14 -7.91
N LEU A 362 -13.41 0.28 -9.10
CA LEU A 362 -13.23 -0.67 -10.20
C LEU A 362 -12.71 0.08 -11.42
N GLY A 363 -11.53 -0.32 -11.90
CA GLY A 363 -10.93 0.19 -13.13
C GLY A 363 -10.83 -0.89 -14.19
N VAL A 364 -11.51 -0.69 -15.33
CA VAL A 364 -11.36 -1.49 -16.56
C VAL A 364 -11.10 -0.49 -17.68
N THR A 365 -9.86 -0.08 -17.82
CA THR A 365 -9.45 1.00 -18.72
C THR A 365 -8.36 0.54 -19.68
N LEU A 366 -8.11 1.29 -20.75
CA LEU A 366 -7.04 0.99 -21.70
C LEU A 366 -7.16 -0.44 -22.31
N SER A 367 -8.40 -0.91 -22.51
CA SER A 367 -8.71 -2.22 -23.07
C SER A 367 -9.36 -2.03 -24.44
N PRO A 368 -8.57 -1.92 -25.51
CA PRO A 368 -9.05 -1.47 -26.83
C PRO A 368 -10.03 -2.44 -27.50
N LEU A 369 -10.12 -3.67 -27.04
CA LEU A 369 -11.07 -4.67 -27.54
C LEU A 369 -12.40 -4.67 -26.78
N LEU A 370 -12.50 -3.99 -25.62
CA LEU A 370 -13.73 -3.93 -24.82
C LEU A 370 -14.76 -3.04 -25.52
N SER A 371 -15.69 -3.68 -26.21
CA SER A 371 -16.68 -3.03 -27.06
C SER A 371 -18.11 -3.11 -26.54
N ALA A 372 -18.40 -4.06 -25.65
CA ALA A 372 -19.72 -4.29 -25.10
C ALA A 372 -19.66 -4.71 -23.62
N LEU A 373 -20.71 -4.38 -22.87
CA LEU A 373 -20.90 -4.78 -21.49
C LEU A 373 -22.31 -5.35 -21.31
N PRO A 374 -22.49 -6.48 -20.61
CA PRO A 374 -23.83 -6.99 -20.29
C PRO A 374 -24.48 -6.14 -19.21
N GLU A 375 -25.80 -6.09 -19.18
CA GLU A 375 -26.58 -5.29 -18.21
C GLU A 375 -26.20 -5.61 -16.74
N GLY A 376 -25.90 -6.85 -16.42
CA GLY A 376 -25.55 -7.32 -15.09
C GLY A 376 -24.08 -7.22 -14.71
N ALA A 377 -23.21 -6.62 -15.54
CA ALA A 377 -21.75 -6.63 -15.35
C ALA A 377 -21.30 -6.16 -13.95
N PHE A 378 -21.99 -5.18 -13.37
CA PHE A 378 -21.63 -4.58 -12.08
C PHE A 378 -22.62 -4.92 -10.96
N ARG A 379 -23.46 -5.94 -11.15
CA ARG A 379 -24.43 -6.37 -10.14
C ARG A 379 -23.72 -6.81 -8.87
N GLY A 380 -24.21 -6.35 -7.70
CA GLY A 380 -23.66 -6.70 -6.38
C GLY A 380 -22.65 -5.70 -5.82
N LEU A 381 -22.17 -4.72 -6.62
CA LEU A 381 -21.19 -3.72 -6.19
C LEU A 381 -21.84 -2.53 -5.44
N GLY A 382 -22.59 -2.80 -4.38
CA GLY A 382 -23.35 -1.77 -3.64
C GLY A 382 -22.51 -0.68 -2.98
N GLU A 383 -21.24 -0.94 -2.68
CA GLU A 383 -20.30 0.02 -2.08
C GLU A 383 -19.45 0.79 -3.11
N LEU A 384 -19.64 0.53 -4.42
CA LEU A 384 -18.80 1.13 -5.46
C LEU A 384 -18.94 2.65 -5.47
N ARG A 385 -17.79 3.34 -5.43
CA ARG A 385 -17.71 4.81 -5.45
C ARG A 385 -17.14 5.34 -6.75
N VAL A 386 -16.20 4.62 -7.35
CA VAL A 386 -15.53 5.01 -8.58
C VAL A 386 -15.58 3.86 -9.58
N LEU A 387 -16.16 4.12 -10.76
CA LEU A 387 -16.14 3.21 -11.90
C LEU A 387 -15.38 3.87 -13.05
N ALA A 388 -14.21 3.34 -13.39
CA ALA A 388 -13.41 3.83 -14.50
C ALA A 388 -13.49 2.87 -15.68
N LEU A 389 -14.12 3.31 -16.78
CA LEU A 389 -14.27 2.58 -18.06
C LEU A 389 -13.64 3.37 -19.23
N ARG A 390 -12.72 4.26 -18.92
CA ARG A 390 -12.10 5.14 -19.92
C ARG A 390 -11.16 4.40 -20.87
N SER A 391 -10.98 4.97 -22.06
CA SER A 391 -10.01 4.47 -23.06
C SER A 391 -10.27 3.02 -23.47
N ASN A 392 -11.55 2.70 -23.76
CA ASN A 392 -12.01 1.44 -24.31
C ASN A 392 -12.65 1.67 -25.70
N SER A 393 -13.37 0.68 -26.23
CA SER A 393 -14.07 0.78 -27.52
C SER A 393 -15.59 0.67 -27.37
N LEU A 394 -16.16 1.04 -26.22
CA LEU A 394 -17.60 0.95 -25.95
C LEU A 394 -18.37 1.84 -26.92
N ALA A 395 -19.26 1.24 -27.71
CA ALA A 395 -20.10 1.95 -28.69
C ALA A 395 -21.51 2.24 -28.16
N SER A 396 -22.00 1.44 -27.23
CA SER A 396 -23.29 1.58 -26.56
C SER A 396 -23.21 1.01 -25.13
N LEU A 397 -24.18 1.36 -24.31
CA LEU A 397 -24.32 0.87 -22.94
C LEU A 397 -25.75 0.33 -22.75
N PRO A 398 -25.95 -0.77 -22.01
CA PRO A 398 -27.30 -1.25 -21.70
C PRO A 398 -27.98 -0.35 -20.65
N ASP A 399 -29.32 -0.24 -20.69
CA ASP A 399 -30.11 0.65 -19.83
C ASP A 399 -29.89 0.41 -18.33
N GLY A 400 -29.76 -0.84 -17.91
CA GLY A 400 -29.60 -1.23 -16.51
C GLY A 400 -28.17 -1.36 -16.03
N LEU A 401 -27.15 -0.96 -16.83
CA LEU A 401 -25.72 -1.19 -16.52
C LEU A 401 -25.32 -0.71 -15.12
N LEU A 402 -25.77 0.47 -14.70
CA LEU A 402 -25.39 1.09 -13.42
C LEU A 402 -26.46 0.87 -12.33
N ARG A 403 -27.46 0.02 -12.58
CA ARG A 403 -28.54 -0.25 -11.62
C ARG A 403 -28.00 -0.82 -10.32
N GLY A 404 -28.39 -0.20 -9.19
CA GLY A 404 -28.00 -0.65 -7.83
C GLY A 404 -26.70 -0.08 -7.32
N LEU A 405 -25.95 0.73 -8.09
CA LEU A 405 -24.71 1.38 -7.65
C LEU A 405 -25.00 2.67 -6.86
N LEU A 406 -25.78 2.58 -5.79
CA LEU A 406 -26.31 3.72 -5.06
C LEU A 406 -25.24 4.63 -4.41
N ARG A 407 -24.04 4.12 -4.21
CA ARG A 407 -22.90 4.88 -3.63
C ARG A 407 -21.91 5.39 -4.67
N LEU A 408 -22.22 5.21 -5.97
CA LEU A 408 -21.36 5.67 -7.04
C LEU A 408 -21.25 7.20 -7.02
N ARG A 409 -20.00 7.71 -6.95
CA ARG A 409 -19.69 9.14 -6.93
C ARG A 409 -19.08 9.60 -8.24
N LYS A 410 -18.27 8.74 -8.86
CA LYS A 410 -17.57 9.07 -10.10
C LYS A 410 -17.72 7.95 -11.11
N VAL A 411 -18.13 8.30 -12.32
CA VAL A 411 -18.10 7.42 -13.49
C VAL A 411 -17.29 8.06 -14.60
N SER A 412 -16.29 7.33 -15.11
CA SER A 412 -15.47 7.79 -16.23
C SER A 412 -15.69 6.89 -17.43
N LEU A 413 -16.29 7.45 -18.48
CA LEU A 413 -16.55 6.84 -19.79
C LEU A 413 -15.78 7.56 -20.91
N ARG A 414 -14.82 8.44 -20.55
CA ARG A 414 -14.04 9.23 -21.52
C ARG A 414 -13.24 8.34 -22.46
N HIS A 415 -12.89 8.86 -23.64
CA HIS A 415 -12.14 8.11 -24.67
C HIS A 415 -12.77 6.76 -25.00
N ASN A 416 -14.05 6.75 -25.36
CA ASN A 416 -14.78 5.60 -25.90
C ASN A 416 -15.38 5.94 -27.28
N ARG A 417 -16.31 5.11 -27.76
CA ARG A 417 -17.00 5.30 -29.05
C ARG A 417 -18.51 5.47 -28.88
N LEU A 418 -18.95 5.96 -27.71
CA LEU A 418 -20.38 6.12 -27.38
C LEU A 418 -21.04 7.13 -28.30
N ARG A 419 -22.10 6.72 -28.98
CA ARG A 419 -22.92 7.58 -29.87
C ARG A 419 -24.12 8.18 -29.17
N ALA A 420 -24.67 7.46 -28.20
CA ALA A 420 -25.81 7.88 -27.40
C ALA A 420 -25.70 7.26 -26.00
N LEU A 421 -26.45 7.81 -25.05
CA LEU A 421 -26.62 7.24 -23.72
C LEU A 421 -28.07 6.80 -23.52
N PRO A 422 -28.29 5.66 -22.84
CA PRO A 422 -29.62 5.28 -22.39
C PRO A 422 -30.19 6.35 -21.44
N ARG A 423 -31.49 6.71 -21.61
CA ARG A 423 -32.13 7.72 -20.76
C ARG A 423 -32.13 7.35 -19.27
N ALA A 424 -32.24 6.07 -18.96
CA ALA A 424 -32.28 5.56 -17.58
C ALA A 424 -30.92 5.22 -16.98
N LEU A 425 -29.80 5.48 -17.69
CA LEU A 425 -28.46 5.05 -17.28
C LEU A 425 -28.08 5.52 -15.87
N PHE A 426 -28.38 6.79 -15.54
CA PHE A 426 -28.00 7.39 -14.25
C PHE A 426 -29.17 7.45 -13.25
N ARG A 427 -30.31 6.80 -13.57
CA ARG A 427 -31.48 6.83 -12.69
C ARG A 427 -31.14 6.24 -11.31
N ASN A 428 -31.59 6.95 -10.25
CA ASN A 428 -31.39 6.58 -8.83
C ASN A 428 -29.94 6.63 -8.32
N LEU A 429 -29.01 7.25 -9.03
CA LEU A 429 -27.63 7.42 -8.58
C LEU A 429 -27.46 8.71 -7.75
N SER A 430 -28.18 8.81 -6.64
CA SER A 430 -28.24 10.01 -5.79
C SER A 430 -26.92 10.47 -5.18
N SER A 431 -25.89 9.63 -5.22
CA SER A 431 -24.53 9.95 -4.74
C SER A 431 -23.57 10.40 -5.82
N LEU A 432 -24.00 10.44 -7.11
CA LEU A 432 -23.12 10.72 -8.24
C LEU A 432 -22.71 12.20 -8.25
N GLU A 433 -21.38 12.42 -8.24
CA GLU A 433 -20.74 13.73 -8.14
C GLU A 433 -20.06 14.13 -9.46
N GLU A 434 -19.50 13.16 -10.20
CA GLU A 434 -18.72 13.42 -11.41
C GLU A 434 -19.02 12.41 -12.52
N VAL A 435 -19.29 12.93 -13.74
CA VAL A 435 -19.54 12.15 -14.96
C VAL A 435 -18.59 12.61 -16.07
N GLN A 436 -17.71 11.73 -16.53
CA GLN A 436 -16.77 11.99 -17.61
C GLN A 436 -17.22 11.29 -18.90
N LEU A 437 -17.63 12.06 -19.90
CA LEU A 437 -18.13 11.62 -21.21
C LEU A 437 -17.35 12.24 -22.39
N ASP A 438 -16.30 13.00 -22.08
CA ASP A 438 -15.45 13.64 -23.07
C ASP A 438 -14.74 12.63 -23.98
N HIS A 439 -14.34 13.06 -25.19
CA HIS A 439 -13.70 12.20 -26.17
C HIS A 439 -14.52 10.94 -26.51
N ASN A 440 -15.79 11.15 -26.89
CA ASN A 440 -16.69 10.12 -27.39
C ASN A 440 -17.26 10.51 -28.76
N GLN A 441 -18.32 9.86 -29.20
CA GLN A 441 -19.02 10.11 -30.45
C GLN A 441 -20.46 10.56 -30.21
N LEU A 442 -20.72 11.26 -29.08
CA LEU A 442 -22.04 11.72 -28.72
C LEU A 442 -22.46 12.90 -29.62
N GLU A 443 -23.56 12.71 -30.34
CA GLU A 443 -24.16 13.74 -31.20
C GLU A 443 -25.25 14.54 -30.46
N SER A 444 -25.96 13.90 -29.53
CA SER A 444 -27.00 14.52 -28.69
C SER A 444 -27.17 13.77 -27.38
N LEU A 445 -27.81 14.41 -26.40
CA LEU A 445 -28.25 13.79 -25.15
C LEU A 445 -29.71 14.20 -24.86
N ALA A 446 -30.42 13.36 -24.14
CA ALA A 446 -31.74 13.71 -23.63
C ALA A 446 -31.63 14.80 -22.56
N GLY A 447 -32.56 15.74 -22.52
CA GLY A 447 -32.56 16.85 -21.56
C GLY A 447 -32.63 16.39 -20.10
N ASP A 448 -33.27 15.27 -19.84
CA ASP A 448 -33.54 14.69 -18.53
C ASP A 448 -32.42 13.70 -18.04
N VAL A 449 -31.36 13.50 -18.83
CA VAL A 449 -30.36 12.47 -18.55
C VAL A 449 -29.62 12.65 -17.19
N PHE A 450 -29.47 13.89 -16.73
CA PHE A 450 -28.81 14.23 -15.46
C PHE A 450 -29.79 14.83 -14.40
N GLU A 451 -31.09 14.93 -14.71
CA GLU A 451 -32.06 15.62 -13.86
C GLU A 451 -32.19 15.01 -12.45
N ALA A 452 -32.09 13.70 -12.35
CA ALA A 452 -32.24 12.97 -11.09
C ALA A 452 -30.92 12.88 -10.25
N LEU A 453 -29.94 13.77 -10.47
CA LEU A 453 -28.61 13.71 -9.84
C LEU A 453 -28.37 14.90 -8.89
N PRO A 454 -28.86 14.85 -7.63
CA PRO A 454 -28.83 16.01 -6.73
C PRO A 454 -27.42 16.40 -6.24
N ARG A 455 -26.43 15.53 -6.41
CA ARG A 455 -25.04 15.78 -5.96
C ARG A 455 -24.06 15.99 -7.10
N LEU A 456 -24.55 16.10 -8.32
CA LEU A 456 -23.69 16.30 -9.48
C LEU A 456 -22.95 17.63 -9.37
N THR A 457 -21.63 17.60 -9.47
CA THR A 457 -20.75 18.77 -9.37
C THR A 457 -19.96 19.02 -10.64
N GLU A 458 -19.71 17.98 -11.45
CA GLU A 458 -18.94 18.11 -12.68
C GLU A 458 -19.38 17.12 -13.77
N VAL A 459 -19.51 17.64 -15.00
CA VAL A 459 -19.71 16.84 -16.21
C VAL A 459 -18.71 17.24 -17.27
N LEU A 460 -17.91 16.29 -17.76
CA LEU A 460 -16.97 16.49 -18.87
C LEU A 460 -17.63 16.06 -20.18
N LEU A 461 -17.83 16.97 -21.11
CA LEU A 461 -18.55 16.79 -22.37
C LEU A 461 -17.74 17.18 -23.62
N GLY A 462 -16.51 17.66 -23.44
CA GLY A 462 -15.64 18.10 -24.53
C GLY A 462 -15.33 17.01 -25.55
N HIS A 463 -14.83 17.38 -26.71
CA HIS A 463 -14.39 16.45 -27.75
C HIS A 463 -15.43 15.38 -28.15
N ASN A 464 -16.70 15.79 -28.23
CA ASN A 464 -17.80 15.01 -28.82
C ASN A 464 -18.31 15.72 -30.09
N PRO A 465 -18.81 15.01 -31.08
CA PRO A 465 -19.29 15.57 -32.34
C PRO A 465 -20.73 16.12 -32.21
N TRP A 466 -20.98 17.05 -31.31
CA TRP A 466 -22.30 17.60 -31.00
C TRP A 466 -22.99 18.13 -32.26
N ARG A 467 -24.19 17.63 -32.51
CA ARG A 467 -25.05 18.05 -33.61
C ARG A 467 -26.00 19.15 -33.11
N CYS A 468 -25.67 20.39 -33.47
CA CYS A 468 -26.41 21.56 -33.01
C CYS A 468 -27.63 21.85 -33.88
N ASP A 469 -28.62 20.97 -33.84
CA ASP A 469 -29.96 21.09 -34.45
C ASP A 469 -31.06 21.04 -33.37
N CYS A 470 -32.30 20.99 -33.81
CA CYS A 470 -33.47 20.97 -32.91
C CYS A 470 -33.44 19.79 -31.91
N GLY A 471 -32.84 18.65 -32.26
CA GLY A 471 -32.76 17.51 -31.37
C GLY A 471 -31.92 17.76 -30.12
N LEU A 472 -30.99 18.76 -30.16
CA LEU A 472 -30.17 19.13 -29.00
C LEU A 472 -30.87 20.11 -28.05
N GLY A 473 -32.02 20.71 -28.45
CA GLY A 473 -32.73 21.76 -27.69
C GLY A 473 -32.96 21.44 -26.21
N PRO A 474 -33.58 20.30 -25.87
CA PRO A 474 -33.82 19.92 -24.47
C PRO A 474 -32.55 19.79 -23.63
N PHE A 475 -31.45 19.31 -24.22
CA PHE A 475 -30.18 19.20 -23.53
C PHE A 475 -29.46 20.56 -23.35
N LEU A 476 -29.56 21.45 -24.33
CA LEU A 476 -29.07 22.83 -24.21
C LEU A 476 -29.80 23.61 -23.12
N GLU A 477 -31.10 23.41 -22.98
CA GLU A 477 -31.88 24.02 -21.90
C GLU A 477 -31.34 23.58 -20.53
N TRP A 478 -31.13 22.28 -20.34
CA TRP A 478 -30.50 21.75 -19.13
C TRP A 478 -29.09 22.36 -18.89
N LEU A 479 -28.25 22.46 -19.92
CA LEU A 479 -26.92 23.08 -19.83
C LEU A 479 -26.96 24.53 -19.39
N ARG A 480 -27.92 25.31 -19.88
CA ARG A 480 -28.10 26.74 -19.51
C ARG A 480 -28.54 26.90 -18.06
N GLN A 481 -29.34 25.98 -17.56
CA GLN A 481 -29.77 25.97 -16.16
C GLN A 481 -28.63 25.57 -15.23
N HIS A 482 -27.62 24.82 -15.73
CA HIS A 482 -26.51 24.27 -14.93
C HIS A 482 -25.11 24.60 -15.49
N PRO A 483 -24.80 25.90 -15.80
CA PRO A 483 -23.54 26.25 -16.48
C PRO A 483 -22.30 25.99 -15.63
N GLY A 484 -22.44 25.90 -14.31
CA GLY A 484 -21.36 25.61 -13.36
C GLY A 484 -20.92 24.15 -13.33
N LEU A 485 -21.75 23.22 -13.85
CA LEU A 485 -21.42 21.78 -13.84
C LEU A 485 -20.51 21.36 -15.01
N VAL A 486 -20.44 22.16 -16.07
CA VAL A 486 -19.68 21.82 -17.26
C VAL A 486 -18.28 22.40 -17.17
N SER A 487 -17.27 21.57 -17.39
CA SER A 487 -15.86 22.00 -17.37
C SER A 487 -15.59 23.14 -18.35
N ARG A 488 -14.97 24.21 -17.85
CA ARG A 488 -14.56 25.38 -18.64
C ARG A 488 -13.26 25.16 -19.41
N VAL A 489 -12.48 24.17 -19.04
CA VAL A 489 -11.17 23.90 -19.65
C VAL A 489 -11.34 23.33 -21.05
N GLU A 490 -12.30 22.42 -21.23
CA GLU A 490 -12.63 21.78 -22.51
C GLU A 490 -14.14 21.87 -22.78
N PRO A 491 -14.64 23.07 -23.16
CA PRO A 491 -16.08 23.25 -23.34
C PRO A 491 -16.59 22.43 -24.53
N PRO A 492 -17.79 21.85 -24.43
CA PRO A 492 -18.41 21.14 -25.54
C PRO A 492 -18.71 22.12 -26.70
N ARG A 493 -18.37 21.70 -27.94
CA ARG A 493 -18.51 22.52 -29.16
C ARG A 493 -19.33 21.79 -30.21
N CYS A 494 -20.06 22.54 -31.01
CA CYS A 494 -20.75 22.03 -32.19
C CYS A 494 -19.78 21.46 -33.22
N ARG A 495 -20.07 20.30 -33.77
CA ARG A 495 -19.44 19.79 -34.99
C ARG A 495 -20.18 20.25 -36.25
N GLY A 496 -21.47 20.48 -36.17
CA GLY A 496 -22.33 20.92 -37.26
C GLY A 496 -23.77 21.21 -36.79
N PRO A 497 -24.64 21.59 -37.72
CA PRO A 497 -24.42 21.83 -39.15
C PRO A 497 -23.78 23.19 -39.48
N GLY A 498 -23.04 23.24 -40.57
CA GLY A 498 -22.60 24.46 -41.27
C GLY A 498 -21.96 25.55 -40.39
N GLN A 499 -22.55 26.73 -40.38
CA GLN A 499 -22.08 27.95 -39.68
C GLN A 499 -21.97 27.82 -38.14
N ARG A 500 -22.50 26.76 -37.55
CA ARG A 500 -22.46 26.52 -36.10
C ARG A 500 -21.22 25.74 -35.67
N ALA A 501 -20.46 25.15 -36.61
CA ALA A 501 -19.27 24.38 -36.33
C ALA A 501 -18.25 25.18 -35.53
N GLY A 502 -17.71 24.56 -34.44
CA GLY A 502 -16.74 25.16 -33.55
C GLY A 502 -17.30 26.07 -32.45
N ARG A 503 -18.60 26.48 -32.53
CA ARG A 503 -19.20 27.30 -31.46
C ARG A 503 -19.39 26.50 -30.18
N PRO A 504 -19.07 27.06 -29.00
CA PRO A 504 -19.39 26.43 -27.72
C PRO A 504 -20.90 26.22 -27.56
N LEU A 505 -21.34 25.10 -27.01
CA LEU A 505 -22.79 24.82 -26.81
C LEU A 505 -23.47 25.89 -25.96
N LEU A 506 -22.82 26.35 -24.89
CA LEU A 506 -23.35 27.39 -24.00
C LEU A 506 -23.46 28.78 -24.67
N ALA A 507 -22.85 29.00 -25.84
CA ALA A 507 -22.93 30.23 -26.59
C ALA A 507 -24.03 30.23 -27.65
N LEU A 508 -24.83 29.15 -27.77
CA LEU A 508 -25.93 29.04 -28.70
C LEU A 508 -27.20 29.64 -28.10
N GLY A 509 -27.91 30.49 -28.87
CA GLY A 509 -29.24 30.98 -28.57
C GLY A 509 -30.34 30.01 -29.03
N GLU A 510 -31.61 30.25 -28.63
CA GLU A 510 -32.75 29.43 -29.05
C GLU A 510 -32.98 29.46 -30.57
N GLY A 511 -32.78 30.59 -31.21
CA GLY A 511 -32.90 30.74 -32.66
C GLY A 511 -31.75 30.09 -33.45
N ASP A 512 -30.62 29.80 -32.80
CA ASP A 512 -29.44 29.20 -33.46
C ASP A 512 -29.66 27.73 -33.86
N LEU A 513 -30.64 27.01 -33.29
CA LEU A 513 -30.85 25.59 -33.57
C LEU A 513 -31.65 25.35 -34.86
N GLY A 514 -32.31 26.39 -35.45
CA GLY A 514 -33.09 26.29 -36.68
C GLY A 514 -34.32 25.41 -36.54
N CYS A 515 -34.94 25.43 -35.35
CA CYS A 515 -36.17 24.72 -35.10
C CYS A 515 -37.31 25.33 -35.89
N PRO A 516 -38.20 24.55 -36.54
CA PRO A 516 -39.41 25.08 -37.13
C PRO A 516 -40.23 25.73 -36.00
N SER A 517 -40.54 27.02 -36.17
CA SER A 517 -41.41 27.73 -35.22
C SER A 517 -42.77 27.02 -35.21
N THR A 518 -43.14 26.43 -34.10
CA THR A 518 -44.50 25.99 -33.80
C THR A 518 -45.37 27.24 -33.55
N ARG A 519 -45.53 28.08 -34.58
CA ARG A 519 -46.71 28.95 -34.64
C ARG A 519 -47.84 28.09 -35.18
N GLY A 520 -48.66 27.58 -34.28
CA GLY A 520 -49.87 26.88 -34.63
C GLY A 520 -50.77 27.72 -35.54
N PRO A 521 -51.54 27.09 -36.44
CA PRO A 521 -52.57 27.77 -37.17
C PRO A 521 -53.66 28.32 -36.20
N PRO A 522 -54.37 29.41 -36.57
CA PRO A 522 -55.32 30.03 -35.68
C PRO A 522 -56.49 29.10 -35.37
N PRO A 523 -57.23 29.32 -34.26
CA PRO A 523 -58.24 28.40 -33.79
C PRO A 523 -59.48 28.43 -34.74
N TYR A 524 -59.84 27.30 -35.31
CA TYR A 524 -61.12 27.08 -35.92
C TYR A 524 -62.10 26.66 -34.83
N SER A 525 -63.24 27.41 -34.77
CA SER A 525 -64.39 27.17 -33.92
C SER A 525 -65.17 25.91 -34.32
N PRO A 526 -65.95 25.37 -33.43
CA PRO A 526 -66.44 24.00 -33.46
C PRO A 526 -67.73 23.82 -34.29
N ALA A 527 -67.87 22.68 -34.90
CA ALA A 527 -69.16 22.17 -35.34
C ALA A 527 -69.34 20.71 -34.98
N ASP A 528 -70.33 20.49 -34.19
CA ASP A 528 -71.13 19.33 -33.84
C ASP A 528 -70.92 18.00 -34.58
N SER A 529 -70.82 16.90 -33.84
CA SER A 529 -71.93 15.94 -33.61
C SER A 529 -71.40 14.53 -33.29
N SER A 530 -71.78 14.10 -32.14
CA SER A 530 -72.49 12.86 -31.78
C SER A 530 -71.88 11.51 -32.13
N SER A 531 -71.82 10.78 -31.06
CA SER A 531 -72.29 9.40 -30.85
C SER A 531 -71.27 8.27 -30.68
N ALA A 532 -71.53 7.61 -29.59
CA ALA A 532 -71.41 6.21 -29.23
C ALA A 532 -70.16 5.72 -28.54
N ALA A 533 -70.32 5.60 -27.23
CA ALA A 533 -69.73 4.51 -26.46
C ALA A 533 -70.35 3.17 -26.81
N PRO A 534 -69.75 2.04 -26.61
CA PRO A 534 -70.05 1.36 -25.34
C PRO A 534 -68.93 0.54 -24.67
N THR A 535 -69.06 0.48 -23.37
CA THR A 535 -69.07 -0.62 -22.42
C THR A 535 -67.74 -1.33 -22.09
N GLN A 536 -67.39 -1.17 -20.82
CA GLN A 536 -66.70 -2.12 -19.96
C GLN A 536 -67.50 -3.43 -19.76
N PRO A 537 -66.87 -4.52 -19.31
CA PRO A 537 -67.15 -4.96 -17.95
C PRO A 537 -65.89 -5.35 -17.14
N ALA A 538 -65.80 -4.85 -15.93
CA ALA A 538 -66.17 -5.42 -14.62
C ALA A 538 -65.30 -6.56 -14.09
N LEU A 539 -64.72 -6.26 -12.97
CA LEU A 539 -64.02 -7.09 -11.96
C LEU A 539 -64.85 -8.33 -11.49
N PRO A 540 -64.19 -9.29 -10.81
CA PRO A 540 -64.51 -9.33 -9.39
C PRO A 540 -63.33 -9.47 -8.42
N ALA A 541 -63.73 -9.14 -7.21
CA ALA A 541 -63.01 -8.87 -6.00
C ALA A 541 -62.72 -10.10 -5.13
N ALA A 542 -61.77 -9.89 -4.23
CA ALA A 542 -61.73 -10.22 -2.79
C ALA A 542 -61.46 -11.65 -2.31
N SER A 543 -60.52 -11.79 -1.42
CA SER A 543 -60.65 -12.23 -0.01
C SER A 543 -59.31 -12.21 0.70
N THR A 544 -59.18 -11.38 1.68
CA THR A 544 -59.20 -11.54 3.16
C THR A 544 -58.01 -12.25 3.82
N HIS A 545 -57.33 -11.43 4.58
CA HIS A 545 -56.57 -11.51 5.86
C HIS A 545 -56.57 -12.82 6.66
N PRO A 546 -55.64 -13.04 7.68
CA PRO A 546 -55.37 -12.06 8.73
C PRO A 546 -53.90 -11.95 9.22
N ALA A 547 -53.73 -10.85 9.94
CA ALA A 547 -52.63 -10.38 10.75
C ALA A 547 -52.32 -11.27 11.98
N TRP A 548 -51.08 -11.22 12.42
CA TRP A 548 -50.70 -11.43 13.82
C TRP A 548 -49.66 -10.36 14.23
N VAL A 549 -50.02 -9.64 15.31
CA VAL A 549 -49.24 -8.65 16.06
C VAL A 549 -49.13 -9.15 17.51
N PRO A 550 -48.38 -8.54 18.39
CA PRO A 550 -47.24 -9.09 19.13
C PRO A 550 -47.54 -9.34 20.60
N ARG A 551 -46.59 -9.87 21.35
CA ARG A 551 -46.60 -9.74 22.82
C ARG A 551 -45.19 -9.61 23.41
N SER A 552 -45.04 -8.48 24.05
CA SER A 552 -44.21 -8.06 25.16
C SER A 552 -43.98 -9.07 26.29
N SER A 553 -42.82 -8.99 26.93
CA SER A 553 -42.72 -8.83 28.39
C SER A 553 -41.27 -8.72 28.85
N GLU A 554 -40.94 -7.59 29.44
CA GLU A 554 -39.97 -7.41 30.53
C GLU A 554 -40.47 -8.04 31.83
N PRO A 555 -39.84 -7.90 33.02
CA PRO A 555 -38.50 -7.47 33.47
C PRO A 555 -37.95 -8.37 34.61
N TRP A 556 -36.87 -8.03 35.29
CA TRP A 556 -36.51 -8.14 36.72
C TRP A 556 -35.06 -7.71 36.91
N ALA A 557 -34.83 -6.64 37.53
CA ALA A 557 -34.81 -6.19 38.92
C ALA A 557 -33.46 -6.37 39.64
N ARG A 558 -32.95 -5.23 39.97
CA ARG A 558 -32.27 -4.75 41.19
C ARG A 558 -31.70 -5.74 42.19
N ALA A 559 -30.45 -5.51 42.55
CA ALA A 559 -30.00 -5.48 43.94
C ALA A 559 -28.78 -4.56 44.12
N GLN A 560 -28.94 -3.53 44.93
CA GLN A 560 -27.94 -2.82 45.71
C GLN A 560 -28.12 -3.25 47.19
N PRO A 561 -27.34 -2.71 48.19
CA PRO A 561 -25.91 -2.47 48.36
C PRO A 561 -25.41 -2.98 49.75
N LEU A 562 -24.10 -2.88 50.05
CA LEU A 562 -23.55 -2.76 51.42
C LEU A 562 -22.09 -2.29 51.29
N ALA A 563 -21.75 -1.35 51.81
CA ALA A 563 -21.42 -0.31 52.73
C ALA A 563 -20.05 -0.55 53.41
N GLN A 564 -19.29 0.55 53.37
CA GLN A 564 -18.33 1.08 54.37
C GLN A 564 -16.99 0.39 54.62
N GLY A 565 -15.91 1.16 54.35
CA GLY A 565 -14.93 1.59 55.33
C GLY A 565 -13.49 1.49 54.87
N GLU A 566 -12.86 2.58 54.49
CA GLU A 566 -11.62 3.12 55.04
C GLU A 566 -11.04 4.18 54.11
N HIS A 567 -11.00 5.41 54.62
CA HIS A 567 -10.28 6.54 54.06
C HIS A 567 -8.79 6.30 54.24
N GLN A 568 -8.05 6.15 53.17
CA GLN A 568 -6.63 6.44 53.14
C GLN A 568 -6.30 7.15 51.84
N ASP A 569 -5.58 8.29 51.99
CA ASP A 569 -5.30 9.28 50.95
C ASP A 569 -4.75 8.69 49.62
N HIS A 570 -5.65 8.41 48.70
CA HIS A 570 -5.31 8.04 47.33
C HIS A 570 -5.30 9.24 46.38
N SER A 571 -5.47 10.47 46.86
CA SER A 571 -5.55 11.66 45.98
C SER A 571 -4.26 11.91 45.19
N LEU A 572 -3.11 11.68 45.81
CA LEU A 572 -1.81 11.84 45.15
C LEU A 572 -1.54 10.75 44.10
N PHE A 573 -1.94 9.51 44.37
CA PHE A 573 -1.80 8.39 43.44
C PHE A 573 -2.68 8.58 42.21
N TRP A 574 -3.92 9.02 42.40
CA TRP A 574 -4.84 9.31 41.29
C TRP A 574 -4.40 10.53 40.48
N ALA A 575 -3.85 11.59 41.15
CA ALA A 575 -3.31 12.74 40.43
C ALA A 575 -2.10 12.38 39.57
N LEU A 576 -1.17 11.56 40.07
CA LEU A 576 -0.03 11.04 39.28
C LEU A 576 -0.48 10.13 38.16
N TYR A 577 -1.46 9.27 38.40
CA TYR A 577 -2.03 8.38 37.36
C TYR A 577 -2.72 9.16 36.27
N PHE A 578 -3.53 10.19 36.60
CA PHE A 578 -4.13 11.09 35.61
C PHE A 578 -3.08 11.89 34.83
N LEU A 579 -2.03 12.38 35.49
CA LEU A 579 -0.94 13.07 34.80
C LEU A 579 -0.24 12.15 33.78
N LEU A 580 -0.03 10.88 34.13
CA LEU A 580 0.59 9.87 33.30
C LEU A 580 -0.31 9.51 32.10
N LEU A 581 -1.62 9.41 32.32
CA LEU A 581 -2.59 9.20 31.23
C LEU A 581 -2.66 10.40 30.28
N VAL A 582 -2.64 11.64 30.80
CA VAL A 582 -2.65 12.85 29.98
C VAL A 582 -1.37 12.96 29.16
N THR A 583 -0.21 12.70 29.73
CA THR A 583 1.06 12.72 28.99
C THR A 583 1.10 11.63 27.93
N GLN A 584 0.59 10.43 28.21
CA GLN A 584 0.49 9.34 27.25
C GLN A 584 -0.49 9.67 26.10
N ALA A 585 -1.61 10.31 26.40
CA ALA A 585 -2.57 10.78 25.40
C ALA A 585 -1.96 11.88 24.50
N ILE A 586 -1.19 12.81 25.06
CA ILE A 586 -0.50 13.86 24.29
C ILE A 586 0.56 13.24 23.36
N ILE A 587 1.39 12.32 23.87
CA ILE A 587 2.40 11.62 23.05
C ILE A 587 1.75 10.84 21.91
N THR A 588 0.66 10.11 22.21
CA THR A 588 -0.10 9.37 21.20
C THR A 588 -0.70 10.32 20.16
N GLY A 589 -1.24 11.46 20.58
CA GLY A 589 -1.76 12.51 19.69
C GLY A 589 -0.68 13.07 18.76
N ILE A 590 0.51 13.35 19.27
CA ILE A 590 1.66 13.83 18.47
C ILE A 590 2.08 12.77 17.44
N ILE A 591 2.15 11.49 17.83
CA ILE A 591 2.51 10.39 16.93
C ILE A 591 1.47 10.24 15.83
N VAL A 592 0.18 10.25 16.17
CA VAL A 592 -0.91 10.17 15.19
C VAL A 592 -0.89 11.36 14.23
N PHE A 593 -0.68 12.57 14.74
CA PHE A 593 -0.55 13.78 13.91
C PHE A 593 0.65 13.71 12.97
N ALA A 594 1.81 13.24 13.46
CA ALA A 594 3.00 13.02 12.63
C ALA A 594 2.76 11.97 11.54
N MET A 595 2.06 10.88 11.86
CA MET A 595 1.69 9.83 10.90
C MET A 595 0.72 10.35 9.83
N ILE A 596 -0.27 11.18 10.21
CA ILE A 596 -1.20 11.81 9.26
C ILE A 596 -0.45 12.78 8.33
N LYS A 597 0.47 13.60 8.86
CA LYS A 597 1.31 14.52 8.07
C LYS A 597 2.25 13.78 7.12
N LEU A 598 2.93 12.72 7.60
CA LEU A 598 3.77 11.85 6.77
C LEU A 598 2.95 11.13 5.68
N GLY A 599 1.77 10.62 6.02
CA GLY A 599 0.85 10.00 5.05
C GLY A 599 0.32 11.01 4.01
N GLY A 600 0.17 12.28 4.39
CA GLY A 600 -0.16 13.40 3.48
C GLY A 600 0.98 13.73 2.52
N LEU A 601 2.22 13.80 3.02
CA LEU A 601 3.43 14.00 2.21
C LEU A 601 3.66 12.82 1.25
N PHE A 602 3.48 11.59 1.70
CA PHE A 602 3.62 10.39 0.88
C PHE A 602 2.58 10.34 -0.25
N ARG A 603 1.33 10.72 0.04
CA ARG A 603 0.26 10.85 -0.99
C ARG A 603 0.56 11.97 -1.99
N LYS A 604 1.18 13.07 -1.56
CA LYS A 604 1.58 14.16 -2.43
C LYS A 604 2.74 13.72 -3.35
N LEU A 605 3.75 13.04 -2.82
CA LEU A 605 4.88 12.47 -3.58
C LEU A 605 4.43 11.41 -4.61
N ILE A 606 3.45 10.56 -4.26
CA ILE A 606 2.89 9.57 -5.20
C ILE A 606 2.08 10.28 -6.30
N ARG A 607 1.35 11.35 -5.96
CA ARG A 607 0.58 12.14 -6.94
C ARG A 607 1.49 12.90 -7.91
N ASP A 608 2.57 13.48 -7.40
CA ASP A 608 3.53 14.25 -8.21
C ASP A 608 4.33 13.32 -9.15
N ARG A 609 4.62 12.07 -8.73
CA ARG A 609 5.19 11.04 -9.62
C ARG A 609 4.19 10.41 -10.61
N ALA A 610 2.90 10.43 -10.33
CA ALA A 610 1.88 9.93 -11.25
C ALA A 610 1.51 10.95 -12.36
N LEU A 611 2.00 12.18 -12.27
CA LEU A 611 1.86 13.22 -13.30
C LEU A 611 3.04 13.29 -14.27
N GLU A 612 4.14 12.56 -14.01
CA GLU A 612 5.32 12.49 -14.90
C GLU A 612 5.37 11.22 -15.78
N TYR A 613 4.32 10.37 -15.78
CA TYR A 613 4.20 9.23 -16.70
C TYR A 613 2.83 9.19 -17.37
#